data_180c5a1d2e7b4022c9cac42f73db82b2
#
_entry.id   180c5a1d2e7b4022c9cac42f73db82b2
#
_cell.length_a   1.000
_cell.length_b   1.000
_cell.length_c   1.000
_cell.angle_alpha   90.00
_cell.angle_beta   90.00
_cell.angle_gamma   90.00
#
_symmetry.space_group_name_H-M   'P 1'
#
loop_
_entity.id
_entity.type
_entity.pdbx_description
1 polymer ?
#
loop_
_entity_poly.entity_id
_entity_poly.type
_entity_poly.pdbx_seq_one_letter_code
_entity_poly.pdbx_strand_id
1 'polypeptide(L)'
;ALDDYLDDYPNIKNLFSDLEWEKLRQDDGHIYWIPQFSCIKNEEKVCTHNDEAFWIQARVLKWAGYPEIKTMDDYFNLIESYNEANPTMEDGTENIPYTILCDDWRYFCLENAPQFLDGYPNDGSCMVDPDTLTVLDYNTSDTAVAYFRKLNEEYQKGIVDPESFTQSYDEYISKLSTGRVLGMIDQWWDFSNANDAIKQAGLDEQGCDYIPVPVTIDGRDNQWHNSGGAFNESSGLAITTSCEDVEGALQFVNDLLDQDIHNLRFWGVEGTDYEVDENGEFYRTEEERTKQSDTAYKASHTCPYSYFPQYTGTSDDGINANKPDGQASEFFDGLNQDVKETFEAYGVETYVEMLGTNEAPGDWYPMWSFSNNFTTDTPGGVAWNKIADVKHEQLPQVVMAKDFDAAWDTYMDAYNACHPEDFISELQTELDTRMEQAAKFK
;
A
#
# COMPACT_ATOMS: atom_id res chain seq x y z
N ALA A 1 -29.67 -7.06 6.45
CA ALA A 1 -29.14 -7.73 5.27
C ALA A 1 -29.39 -6.85 4.04
N LEU A 2 -28.47 -6.86 3.07
CA LEU A 2 -28.59 -6.07 1.86
C LEU A 2 -29.24 -6.86 0.70
N ASP A 3 -29.29 -8.18 0.81
CA ASP A 3 -29.75 -9.07 -0.26
C ASP A 3 -31.12 -8.68 -0.85
N ASP A 4 -32.05 -8.29 0.00
CA ASP A 4 -33.42 -7.93 -0.39
C ASP A 4 -33.50 -6.59 -1.17
N TYR A 5 -32.42 -5.81 -1.17
CA TYR A 5 -32.39 -4.45 -1.71
C TYR A 5 -31.52 -4.31 -2.97
N LEU A 6 -30.48 -5.16 -3.15
CA LEU A 6 -29.46 -4.96 -4.19
C LEU A 6 -30.04 -4.85 -5.61
N ASP A 7 -31.12 -5.56 -5.92
CA ASP A 7 -31.76 -5.52 -7.23
C ASP A 7 -32.42 -4.16 -7.56
N ASP A 8 -32.79 -3.38 -6.54
CA ASP A 8 -33.41 -2.06 -6.69
C ASP A 8 -32.37 -0.93 -6.83
N TYR A 9 -31.07 -1.22 -6.54
CA TYR A 9 -29.97 -0.26 -6.57
C TYR A 9 -28.86 -0.68 -7.53
N PRO A 10 -29.05 -0.49 -8.85
CA PRO A 10 -28.17 -1.08 -9.87
C PRO A 10 -26.72 -0.60 -9.81
N ASN A 11 -26.45 0.64 -9.40
CA ASN A 11 -25.07 1.13 -9.29
C ASN A 11 -24.32 0.43 -8.14
N ILE A 12 -25.01 0.16 -7.03
CA ILE A 12 -24.44 -0.64 -5.93
C ILE A 12 -24.22 -2.08 -6.39
N LYS A 13 -25.24 -2.69 -6.99
CA LYS A 13 -25.17 -4.09 -7.46
C LYS A 13 -24.03 -4.30 -8.45
N ASN A 14 -23.82 -3.38 -9.36
CA ASN A 14 -22.80 -3.45 -10.41
C ASN A 14 -21.38 -3.08 -9.93
N LEU A 15 -21.19 -2.70 -8.65
CA LEU A 15 -19.85 -2.48 -8.09
C LEU A 15 -18.98 -3.72 -8.17
N PHE A 16 -19.59 -4.90 -8.00
CA PHE A 16 -18.88 -6.17 -7.84
C PHE A 16 -19.49 -7.25 -8.74
N SER A 17 -18.63 -8.19 -9.12
CA SER A 17 -19.06 -9.43 -9.78
C SER A 17 -19.86 -10.33 -8.82
N ASP A 18 -20.56 -11.31 -9.38
CA ASP A 18 -21.30 -12.28 -8.58
C ASP A 18 -20.40 -13.06 -7.61
N LEU A 19 -19.14 -13.34 -8.00
CA LEU A 19 -18.16 -13.97 -7.13
C LEU A 19 -17.78 -13.07 -5.96
N GLU A 20 -17.53 -11.77 -6.21
CA GLU A 20 -17.16 -10.82 -5.15
C GLU A 20 -18.32 -10.60 -4.17
N TRP A 21 -19.56 -10.52 -4.66
CA TRP A 21 -20.74 -10.50 -3.80
C TRP A 21 -20.88 -11.79 -2.96
N GLU A 22 -20.55 -12.94 -3.51
CA GLU A 22 -20.58 -14.21 -2.76
C GLU A 22 -19.50 -14.27 -1.69
N LYS A 23 -18.30 -13.70 -1.92
CA LYS A 23 -17.25 -13.59 -0.89
C LYS A 23 -17.68 -12.76 0.33
N LEU A 24 -18.62 -11.81 0.16
CA LEU A 24 -19.15 -10.99 1.25
C LEU A 24 -20.23 -11.70 2.07
N ARG A 25 -20.73 -12.84 1.58
CA ARG A 25 -21.82 -13.56 2.24
C ARG A 25 -21.34 -14.22 3.51
N GLN A 26 -21.99 -13.89 4.61
CA GLN A 26 -21.66 -14.40 5.93
C GLN A 26 -22.25 -15.82 6.14
N ASP A 27 -21.88 -16.48 7.23
CA ASP A 27 -22.32 -17.85 7.58
C ASP A 27 -23.83 -18.02 7.65
N ASP A 28 -24.57 -16.95 7.93
CA ASP A 28 -26.04 -16.96 7.95
C ASP A 28 -26.65 -16.82 6.56
N GLY A 29 -25.83 -16.72 5.52
CA GLY A 29 -26.22 -16.62 4.12
C GLY A 29 -26.55 -15.20 3.65
N HIS A 30 -26.22 -14.15 4.41
CA HIS A 30 -26.58 -12.77 4.11
C HIS A 30 -25.37 -11.85 3.91
N ILE A 31 -25.56 -10.73 3.19
CA ILE A 31 -24.59 -9.65 2.96
C ILE A 31 -24.98 -8.44 3.80
N TYR A 32 -23.99 -7.83 4.49
CA TYR A 32 -24.27 -6.77 5.46
C TYR A 32 -23.56 -5.44 5.17
N TRP A 33 -22.57 -5.42 4.30
CA TRP A 33 -21.84 -4.19 3.93
C TRP A 33 -21.50 -4.12 2.46
N ILE A 34 -21.22 -2.91 2.00
CA ILE A 34 -20.79 -2.57 0.65
C ILE A 34 -19.33 -2.15 0.77
N PRO A 35 -18.35 -2.91 0.26
CA PRO A 35 -16.96 -2.50 0.25
C PRO A 35 -16.76 -1.15 -0.43
N GLN A 36 -15.80 -0.37 0.05
CA GLN A 36 -15.51 0.96 -0.48
C GLN A 36 -14.18 1.04 -1.24
N PHE A 37 -13.32 0.05 -1.08
CA PHE A 37 -12.02 -0.01 -1.73
C PHE A 37 -11.99 -1.07 -2.83
N SER A 38 -11.06 -0.90 -3.78
CA SER A 38 -10.76 -1.86 -4.84
C SER A 38 -11.96 -2.18 -5.76
N CYS A 39 -12.84 -1.22 -5.95
CA CYS A 39 -13.97 -1.33 -6.88
C CYS A 39 -13.50 -0.90 -8.27
N ILE A 40 -12.93 -1.82 -9.04
CA ILE A 40 -12.40 -1.53 -10.37
C ILE A 40 -13.55 -1.49 -11.36
N LYS A 41 -13.72 -0.38 -12.07
CA LYS A 41 -14.70 -0.23 -13.16
C LYS A 41 -13.97 -0.31 -14.49
N ASN A 42 -14.48 -1.13 -15.40
CA ASN A 42 -13.91 -1.37 -16.73
C ASN A 42 -12.44 -1.85 -16.65
N GLU A 43 -11.49 -1.08 -17.17
CA GLU A 43 -10.05 -1.41 -17.16
C GLU A 43 -9.36 -0.75 -15.97
N GLU A 44 -8.50 -1.50 -15.30
CA GLU A 44 -7.71 -0.97 -14.19
C GLU A 44 -6.75 0.12 -14.68
N LYS A 45 -6.71 1.24 -13.95
CA LYS A 45 -5.75 2.33 -14.14
C LYS A 45 -5.14 2.69 -12.79
N VAL A 46 -3.86 2.40 -12.62
CA VAL A 46 -3.11 2.66 -11.38
C VAL A 46 -1.78 3.33 -11.72
N CYS A 47 -1.55 4.48 -11.13
CA CYS A 47 -0.29 5.24 -11.27
C CYS A 47 0.53 5.22 -9.99
N THR A 48 -0.14 5.26 -8.84
CA THR A 48 0.48 5.18 -7.52
C THR A 48 0.53 3.75 -7.02
N HIS A 49 1.63 3.39 -6.36
CA HIS A 49 1.73 2.13 -5.63
C HIS A 49 1.31 2.38 -4.18
N ASN A 50 0.08 2.04 -3.84
CA ASN A 50 -0.46 2.26 -2.50
C ASN A 50 0.03 1.24 -1.45
N ASP A 51 0.68 0.18 -1.90
CA ASP A 51 1.21 -0.86 -1.03
C ASP A 51 2.64 -0.54 -0.58
N GLU A 52 3.26 -1.46 0.12
CA GLU A 52 4.58 -1.30 0.72
C GLU A 52 5.68 -1.44 -0.32
N ALA A 53 6.67 -0.55 -0.22
CA ALA A 53 7.88 -0.58 -1.04
C ALA A 53 9.08 -0.01 -0.28
N PHE A 54 10.27 -0.26 -0.80
CA PHE A 54 11.46 0.51 -0.45
C PHE A 54 11.44 1.82 -1.22
N TRP A 55 11.51 2.93 -0.49
CA TRP A 55 11.51 4.28 -1.04
C TRP A 55 12.86 4.93 -0.84
N ILE A 56 13.31 5.71 -1.80
CA ILE A 56 14.59 6.43 -1.76
C ILE A 56 14.40 7.84 -2.32
N GLN A 57 15.12 8.81 -1.78
CA GLN A 57 15.02 10.18 -2.28
C GLN A 57 15.58 10.33 -3.70
N ALA A 58 14.90 11.13 -4.53
CA ALA A 58 15.30 11.43 -5.90
C ALA A 58 16.73 11.96 -6.00
N ARG A 59 17.17 12.79 -5.04
CA ARG A 59 18.56 13.32 -5.00
C ARG A 59 19.63 12.24 -4.86
N VAL A 60 19.31 11.13 -4.18
CA VAL A 60 20.22 9.99 -4.01
C VAL A 60 20.42 9.29 -5.35
N LEU A 61 19.31 9.03 -6.05
CA LEU A 61 19.33 8.43 -7.41
C LEU A 61 20.07 9.33 -8.40
N LYS A 62 19.78 10.62 -8.39
CA LYS A 62 20.41 11.63 -9.26
C LYS A 62 21.91 11.73 -9.03
N TRP A 63 22.35 11.75 -7.77
CA TRP A 63 23.77 11.81 -7.42
C TRP A 63 24.56 10.62 -7.96
N ALA A 64 23.97 9.43 -7.95
CA ALA A 64 24.57 8.21 -8.46
C ALA A 64 24.41 8.02 -9.99
N GLY A 65 23.74 8.93 -10.68
CA GLY A 65 23.50 8.85 -12.13
C GLY A 65 22.40 7.86 -12.50
N TYR A 66 21.41 7.69 -11.63
CA TYR A 66 20.23 6.82 -11.83
C TYR A 66 20.59 5.34 -12.05
N PRO A 67 21.24 4.70 -11.07
CA PRO A 67 21.63 3.31 -11.19
C PRO A 67 20.39 2.38 -11.15
N GLU A 68 20.53 1.21 -11.75
CA GLU A 68 19.58 0.14 -11.55
C GLU A 68 19.69 -0.38 -10.10
N ILE A 69 18.56 -0.47 -9.38
CA ILE A 69 18.48 -0.96 -8.00
C ILE A 69 17.56 -2.17 -8.01
N LYS A 70 18.11 -3.35 -7.73
CA LYS A 70 17.38 -4.62 -7.75
C LYS A 70 17.44 -5.40 -6.44
N THR A 71 18.49 -5.17 -5.66
CA THR A 71 18.74 -5.94 -4.45
C THR A 71 18.78 -5.05 -3.22
N MET A 72 18.60 -5.64 -2.04
CA MET A 72 18.82 -4.93 -0.78
C MET A 72 20.25 -4.38 -0.67
N ASP A 73 21.24 -5.10 -1.19
CA ASP A 73 22.62 -4.63 -1.19
C ASP A 73 22.80 -3.41 -2.09
N ASP A 74 22.18 -3.38 -3.28
CA ASP A 74 22.20 -2.19 -4.14
C ASP A 74 21.61 -0.98 -3.41
N TYR A 75 20.46 -1.18 -2.76
CA TYR A 75 19.75 -0.13 -2.05
C TYR A 75 20.55 0.45 -0.89
N PHE A 76 21.03 -0.38 0.03
CA PHE A 76 21.77 0.09 1.20
C PHE A 76 23.16 0.62 0.85
N ASN A 77 23.89 -0.03 -0.07
CA ASN A 77 25.18 0.47 -0.55
C ASN A 77 25.07 1.87 -1.17
N LEU A 78 23.97 2.15 -1.88
CA LEU A 78 23.71 3.46 -2.45
C LEU A 78 23.46 4.51 -1.37
N ILE A 79 22.61 4.21 -0.38
CA ILE A 79 22.32 5.10 0.75
C ILE A 79 23.60 5.37 1.57
N GLU A 80 24.38 4.34 1.88
CA GLU A 80 25.65 4.47 2.61
C GLU A 80 26.62 5.39 1.84
N SER A 81 26.83 5.13 0.55
CA SER A 81 27.75 5.91 -0.29
C SER A 81 27.32 7.37 -0.41
N TYR A 82 26.01 7.60 -0.57
CA TYR A 82 25.48 8.96 -0.63
C TYR A 82 25.67 9.69 0.70
N ASN A 83 25.34 9.05 1.83
CA ASN A 83 25.45 9.66 3.14
C ASN A 83 26.91 9.94 3.54
N GLU A 84 27.85 9.08 3.16
CA GLU A 84 29.29 9.33 3.37
C GLU A 84 29.75 10.56 2.59
N ALA A 85 29.31 10.71 1.34
CA ALA A 85 29.69 11.85 0.51
C ALA A 85 28.93 13.14 0.84
N ASN A 86 27.70 13.03 1.32
CA ASN A 86 26.77 14.12 1.60
C ASN A 86 26.10 13.91 2.97
N PRO A 87 26.81 14.06 4.10
CA PRO A 87 26.28 13.70 5.41
C PRO A 87 25.21 14.67 5.94
N THR A 88 25.04 15.83 5.32
CA THR A 88 24.13 16.87 5.77
C THR A 88 23.26 17.42 4.64
N MET A 89 22.13 17.99 5.02
CA MET A 89 21.33 18.87 4.20
C MET A 89 22.10 20.18 3.88
N GLU A 90 21.57 21.00 2.97
CA GLU A 90 22.15 22.31 2.61
C GLU A 90 22.26 23.27 3.82
N ASP A 91 21.35 23.17 4.77
CA ASP A 91 21.36 23.98 6.01
C ASP A 91 22.34 23.47 7.08
N GLY A 92 23.05 22.38 6.81
CA GLY A 92 24.01 21.73 7.70
C GLY A 92 23.41 20.74 8.69
N THR A 93 22.11 20.46 8.62
CA THR A 93 21.45 19.44 9.45
C THR A 93 21.83 18.04 8.96
N GLU A 94 22.14 17.12 9.86
CA GLU A 94 22.56 15.75 9.53
C GLU A 94 21.42 14.97 8.87
N ASN A 95 21.75 14.22 7.82
CA ASN A 95 20.83 13.26 7.21
C ASN A 95 20.54 12.09 8.16
N ILE A 96 19.40 11.46 7.95
CA ILE A 96 19.02 10.17 8.54
C ILE A 96 19.05 9.15 7.39
N PRO A 97 20.04 8.25 7.33
CA PRO A 97 20.21 7.41 6.15
C PRO A 97 19.02 6.50 5.89
N TYR A 98 18.47 5.85 6.93
CA TYR A 98 17.33 4.96 6.81
C TYR A 98 16.53 4.92 8.12
N THR A 99 15.21 4.98 8.04
CA THR A 99 14.33 4.84 9.21
C THR A 99 13.20 3.84 8.93
N ILE A 100 12.63 3.27 9.99
CA ILE A 100 11.53 2.31 9.94
C ILE A 100 10.47 2.77 10.95
N LEU A 101 9.20 2.68 10.59
CA LEU A 101 8.10 2.93 11.52
C LEU A 101 7.71 1.62 12.21
N CYS A 102 7.72 1.63 13.56
CA CYS A 102 7.34 0.51 14.41
C CYS A 102 6.43 1.02 15.54
N ASP A 103 5.29 1.63 15.17
CA ASP A 103 4.35 2.24 16.12
C ASP A 103 2.96 1.65 15.95
N ASP A 104 2.38 1.15 17.05
CA ASP A 104 1.06 0.56 17.09
C ASP A 104 0.88 -0.54 16.01
N TRP A 105 -0.17 -0.51 15.24
CA TRP A 105 -0.45 -1.48 14.17
C TRP A 105 0.46 -1.34 12.93
N ARG A 106 1.30 -0.30 12.84
CA ARG A 106 2.21 -0.03 11.72
C ARG A 106 3.50 -0.85 11.72
N TYR A 107 3.58 -1.89 12.52
CA TYR A 107 4.72 -2.82 12.47
C TYR A 107 4.91 -3.53 11.13
N PHE A 108 3.91 -3.46 10.23
CA PHE A 108 4.04 -3.99 8.88
C PHE A 108 5.27 -3.41 8.16
N CYS A 109 5.64 -2.15 8.40
CA CYS A 109 6.86 -1.54 7.85
C CYS A 109 8.16 -2.28 8.24
N LEU A 110 8.16 -3.04 9.33
CA LEU A 110 9.30 -3.86 9.72
C LEU A 110 9.14 -5.31 9.25
N GLU A 111 7.94 -5.87 9.36
CA GLU A 111 7.76 -7.32 9.35
C GLU A 111 7.30 -7.91 8.02
N ASN A 112 6.71 -7.12 7.11
CA ASN A 112 6.16 -7.63 5.86
C ASN A 112 7.20 -7.81 4.74
N ALA A 113 8.30 -7.07 4.78
CA ALA A 113 9.29 -7.04 3.70
C ALA A 113 9.76 -8.42 3.19
N PRO A 114 9.94 -9.46 4.03
CA PRO A 114 10.35 -10.76 3.53
C PRO A 114 9.47 -11.34 2.43
N GLN A 115 8.17 -11.00 2.36
CA GLN A 115 7.25 -11.50 1.34
C GLN A 115 7.64 -10.98 -0.05
N PHE A 116 7.67 -9.67 -0.23
CA PHE A 116 7.98 -9.09 -1.55
C PHE A 116 9.47 -9.12 -1.87
N LEU A 117 10.35 -9.16 -0.87
CA LEU A 117 11.77 -9.44 -1.09
C LEU A 117 11.99 -10.85 -1.63
N ASP A 118 11.11 -11.79 -1.31
CA ASP A 118 11.11 -13.16 -1.84
C ASP A 118 10.33 -13.29 -3.17
N GLY A 119 9.83 -12.17 -3.71
CA GLY A 119 9.15 -12.10 -5.01
C GLY A 119 7.65 -12.39 -4.95
N TYR A 120 7.07 -12.51 -3.75
CA TYR A 120 5.63 -12.71 -3.57
C TYR A 120 4.88 -11.36 -3.43
N PRO A 121 3.56 -11.33 -3.65
CA PRO A 121 2.75 -10.18 -3.29
C PRO A 121 2.88 -9.84 -1.81
N ASN A 122 2.86 -8.56 -1.46
CA ASN A 122 2.79 -8.14 -0.06
C ASN A 122 1.37 -8.40 0.47
N ASP A 123 1.22 -9.44 1.27
CA ASP A 123 -0.08 -9.81 1.88
C ASP A 123 -0.14 -9.48 3.37
N GLY A 124 0.97 -9.60 4.10
CA GLY A 124 1.02 -9.38 5.55
C GLY A 124 0.59 -10.59 6.38
N SER A 125 -0.02 -11.60 5.78
CA SER A 125 -0.47 -12.82 6.47
C SER A 125 0.38 -14.04 6.12
N CYS A 126 0.56 -14.27 4.83
CA CYS A 126 1.30 -15.43 4.33
C CYS A 126 1.82 -15.17 2.91
N MET A 127 2.68 -16.05 2.45
CA MET A 127 2.92 -16.27 1.01
C MET A 127 2.09 -17.46 0.55
N VAL A 128 1.79 -17.51 -0.74
CA VAL A 128 1.12 -18.67 -1.37
C VAL A 128 1.94 -19.12 -2.55
N ASP A 129 2.37 -20.38 -2.52
CA ASP A 129 3.04 -21.00 -3.65
C ASP A 129 2.09 -21.07 -4.85
N PRO A 130 2.39 -20.42 -5.99
CA PRO A 130 1.46 -20.30 -7.11
C PRO A 130 1.23 -21.63 -7.86
N ASP A 131 2.15 -22.56 -7.78
CA ASP A 131 2.08 -23.85 -8.47
C ASP A 131 1.26 -24.89 -7.69
N THR A 132 1.39 -24.86 -6.36
CA THR A 132 0.79 -25.86 -5.46
C THR A 132 -0.41 -25.33 -4.68
N LEU A 133 -0.62 -24.03 -4.65
CA LEU A 133 -1.61 -23.33 -3.81
C LEU A 133 -1.44 -23.69 -2.33
N THR A 134 -0.19 -23.71 -1.88
CA THR A 134 0.18 -24.01 -0.49
C THR A 134 0.52 -22.73 0.24
N VAL A 135 -0.07 -22.52 1.41
CA VAL A 135 0.25 -21.40 2.30
C VAL A 135 1.64 -21.62 2.92
N LEU A 136 2.49 -20.60 2.81
CA LEU A 136 3.85 -20.57 3.32
C LEU A 136 3.99 -19.48 4.39
N ASP A 137 4.74 -19.82 5.45
CA ASP A 137 5.08 -18.88 6.51
C ASP A 137 6.32 -18.06 6.12
N TYR A 138 6.13 -16.77 5.82
CA TYR A 138 7.24 -15.88 5.46
C TYR A 138 8.09 -15.46 6.65
N ASN A 139 7.55 -15.52 7.88
CA ASN A 139 8.24 -15.01 9.08
C ASN A 139 9.51 -15.79 9.44
N THR A 140 9.63 -17.01 8.92
CA THR A 140 10.72 -17.94 9.23
C THR A 140 11.52 -18.36 8.00
N SER A 141 11.25 -17.73 6.85
CA SER A 141 11.92 -18.03 5.57
C SER A 141 13.40 -17.65 5.58
N ASP A 142 14.19 -18.24 4.68
CA ASP A 142 15.58 -17.84 4.47
C ASP A 142 15.68 -16.34 4.10
N THR A 143 14.67 -15.81 3.39
CA THR A 143 14.57 -14.40 3.04
C THR A 143 14.34 -13.55 4.28
N ALA A 144 13.54 -13.99 5.24
CA ALA A 144 13.36 -13.29 6.52
C ALA A 144 14.70 -13.22 7.29
N VAL A 145 15.42 -14.33 7.38
CA VAL A 145 16.76 -14.35 8.01
C VAL A 145 17.70 -13.37 7.33
N ALA A 146 17.76 -13.37 6.00
CA ALA A 146 18.63 -12.48 5.23
C ALA A 146 18.25 -11.00 5.41
N TYR A 147 16.95 -10.69 5.40
CA TYR A 147 16.44 -9.33 5.62
C TYR A 147 16.79 -8.78 7.00
N PHE A 148 16.46 -9.51 8.06
CA PHE A 148 16.74 -9.05 9.43
C PHE A 148 18.23 -9.00 9.73
N ARG A 149 19.03 -9.92 9.14
CA ARG A 149 20.50 -9.84 9.21
C ARG A 149 21.03 -8.56 8.55
N LYS A 150 20.51 -8.23 7.37
CA LYS A 150 20.90 -6.99 6.67
C LYS A 150 20.54 -5.76 7.50
N LEU A 151 19.33 -5.69 8.05
CA LEU A 151 18.95 -4.58 8.94
C LEU A 151 19.84 -4.50 10.18
N ASN A 152 20.22 -5.64 10.76
CA ASN A 152 21.16 -5.68 11.89
C ASN A 152 22.54 -5.12 11.51
N GLU A 153 23.07 -5.54 10.36
CA GLU A 153 24.36 -5.02 9.85
C GLU A 153 24.30 -3.50 9.65
N GLU A 154 23.23 -3.00 9.02
CA GLU A 154 23.04 -1.56 8.80
C GLU A 154 22.82 -0.78 10.10
N TYR A 155 22.14 -1.38 11.08
CA TYR A 155 22.02 -0.78 12.42
C TYR A 155 23.39 -0.68 13.12
N GLN A 156 24.23 -1.72 13.06
CA GLN A 156 25.57 -1.70 13.66
C GLN A 156 26.50 -0.67 12.97
N LYS A 157 26.28 -0.36 11.70
CA LYS A 157 26.96 0.71 10.95
C LYS A 157 26.42 2.12 11.28
N GLY A 158 25.27 2.23 11.95
CA GLY A 158 24.58 3.51 12.21
C GLY A 158 23.80 4.04 11.01
N ILE A 159 23.47 3.20 10.06
CA ILE A 159 22.63 3.54 8.90
C ILE A 159 21.14 3.51 9.28
N VAL A 160 20.69 2.51 10.00
CA VAL A 160 19.32 2.47 10.55
C VAL A 160 19.21 3.44 11.72
N ASP A 161 18.24 4.34 11.66
CA ASP A 161 17.93 5.29 12.74
C ASP A 161 17.65 4.54 14.06
N PRO A 162 18.40 4.81 15.13
CA PRO A 162 18.19 4.13 16.40
C PRO A 162 16.82 4.41 17.04
N GLU A 163 16.15 5.48 16.64
CA GLU A 163 14.80 5.83 17.10
C GLU A 163 13.70 5.07 16.35
N SER A 164 14.02 4.33 15.28
CA SER A 164 13.04 3.56 14.47
C SER A 164 12.10 2.69 15.30
N PHE A 165 12.58 2.14 16.42
CA PHE A 165 11.81 1.22 17.27
C PHE A 165 11.13 1.88 18.47
N THR A 166 11.19 3.23 18.57
CA THR A 166 10.63 3.97 19.71
C THR A 166 9.89 5.25 19.29
N GLN A 167 10.05 5.69 18.05
CA GLN A 167 9.37 6.87 17.51
C GLN A 167 7.88 6.60 17.32
N SER A 168 7.06 7.61 17.58
CA SER A 168 5.65 7.61 17.21
C SER A 168 5.48 7.89 15.71
N TYR A 169 4.27 7.62 15.20
CA TYR A 169 3.91 7.97 13.83
C TYR A 169 4.11 9.47 13.54
N ASP A 170 3.70 10.35 14.45
CA ASP A 170 3.87 11.80 14.27
C ASP A 170 5.35 12.23 14.20
N GLU A 171 6.22 11.60 15.01
CA GLU A 171 7.66 11.84 14.96
C GLU A 171 8.27 11.32 13.66
N TYR A 172 7.86 10.15 13.19
CA TYR A 172 8.25 9.59 11.90
C TYR A 172 7.88 10.52 10.74
N ILE A 173 6.62 10.93 10.62
CA ILE A 173 6.16 11.87 9.57
C ILE A 173 6.90 13.21 9.67
N SER A 174 7.16 13.70 10.90
CA SER A 174 7.95 14.90 11.09
C SER A 174 9.37 14.76 10.56
N LYS A 175 10.04 13.62 10.80
CA LYS A 175 11.40 13.36 10.25
C LYS A 175 11.39 13.33 8.72
N LEU A 176 10.45 12.61 8.10
CA LEU A 176 10.31 12.57 6.63
C LEU A 176 10.09 13.97 6.06
N SER A 177 9.20 14.75 6.65
CA SER A 177 8.84 16.12 6.23
C SER A 177 10.00 17.11 6.26
N THR A 178 11.07 16.81 7.02
CA THR A 178 12.30 17.63 7.03
C THR A 178 13.20 17.41 5.81
N GLY A 179 12.91 16.43 4.97
CA GLY A 179 13.75 16.02 3.82
C GLY A 179 15.04 15.31 4.22
N ARG A 180 15.28 15.05 5.51
CA ARG A 180 16.54 14.48 6.02
C ARG A 180 16.67 12.98 5.83
N VAL A 181 15.55 12.26 5.74
CA VAL A 181 15.52 10.80 5.62
C VAL A 181 15.79 10.40 4.18
N LEU A 182 16.89 9.67 3.94
CA LEU A 182 17.32 9.31 2.58
C LEU A 182 16.54 8.14 2.01
N GLY A 183 16.12 7.21 2.85
CA GLY A 183 15.31 6.05 2.47
C GLY A 183 14.52 5.48 3.63
N MET A 184 13.45 4.78 3.31
CA MET A 184 12.58 4.08 4.26
C MET A 184 11.81 2.96 3.55
N ILE A 185 11.07 2.19 4.32
CA ILE A 185 10.11 1.20 3.86
C ILE A 185 8.75 1.57 4.45
N ASP A 186 7.73 1.71 3.60
CA ASP A 186 6.38 2.09 4.02
C ASP A 186 5.39 1.94 2.87
N GLN A 187 4.11 2.16 3.15
CA GLN A 187 3.03 2.26 2.18
C GLN A 187 2.74 3.72 1.82
N TRP A 188 2.53 4.00 0.53
CA TRP A 188 2.31 5.37 0.05
C TRP A 188 1.23 6.14 0.83
N TRP A 189 0.10 5.50 1.12
CA TRP A 189 -1.01 6.14 1.82
C TRP A 189 -0.65 6.54 3.26
N ASP A 190 0.32 5.87 3.91
CA ASP A 190 0.71 6.15 5.30
C ASP A 190 1.67 7.34 5.39
N PHE A 191 2.61 7.51 4.44
CA PHE A 191 3.59 8.58 4.50
C PHE A 191 3.38 9.73 3.50
N SER A 192 2.43 9.66 2.57
CA SER A 192 2.27 10.65 1.48
C SER A 192 2.10 12.10 1.97
N ASN A 193 1.56 12.30 3.18
CA ASN A 193 1.49 13.62 3.81
C ASN A 193 2.88 14.27 4.02
N ALA A 194 3.94 13.47 4.15
CA ALA A 194 5.30 13.99 4.26
C ALA A 194 5.77 14.57 2.93
N ASN A 195 5.40 13.99 1.78
CA ASN A 195 5.70 14.55 0.46
C ASN A 195 5.01 15.89 0.24
N ASP A 196 3.76 16.05 0.70
CA ASP A 196 3.07 17.35 0.65
C ASP A 196 3.83 18.41 1.47
N ALA A 197 4.34 18.04 2.64
CA ALA A 197 5.13 18.93 3.48
C ALA A 197 6.49 19.27 2.85
N ILE A 198 7.17 18.31 2.21
CA ILE A 198 8.42 18.52 1.44
C ILE A 198 8.19 19.57 0.36
N LYS A 199 7.13 19.44 -0.43
CA LYS A 199 6.75 20.39 -1.47
C LYS A 199 6.46 21.79 -0.90
N GLN A 200 5.66 21.89 0.15
CA GLN A 200 5.33 23.16 0.80
C GLN A 200 6.58 23.88 1.36
N ALA A 201 7.59 23.12 1.77
CA ALA A 201 8.85 23.65 2.25
C ALA A 201 9.87 23.97 1.13
N GLY A 202 9.56 23.65 -0.14
CA GLY A 202 10.47 23.80 -1.29
C GLY A 202 11.64 22.83 -1.27
N LEU A 203 11.55 21.72 -0.54
CA LEU A 203 12.59 20.70 -0.43
C LEU A 203 12.58 19.73 -1.63
N ASP A 204 11.49 19.70 -2.39
CA ASP A 204 11.40 19.03 -3.69
C ASP A 204 12.44 19.60 -4.68
N GLU A 205 12.72 20.92 -4.64
CA GLU A 205 13.80 21.55 -5.43
C GLU A 205 15.20 21.00 -5.07
N GLN A 206 15.35 20.42 -3.88
CA GLN A 206 16.58 19.76 -3.43
C GLN A 206 16.56 18.24 -3.71
N GLY A 207 15.51 17.71 -4.32
CA GLY A 207 15.35 16.28 -4.64
C GLY A 207 14.98 15.41 -3.46
N CYS A 208 14.22 15.93 -2.50
CA CYS A 208 13.85 15.22 -1.29
C CYS A 208 12.60 14.35 -1.42
N ASP A 209 11.91 14.34 -2.57
CA ASP A 209 10.78 13.45 -2.80
C ASP A 209 11.21 11.98 -2.91
N TYR A 210 10.32 11.07 -2.55
CA TYR A 210 10.58 9.65 -2.51
C TYR A 210 10.13 8.92 -3.77
N ILE A 211 10.98 8.02 -4.25
CA ILE A 211 10.78 7.17 -5.42
C ILE A 211 10.76 5.71 -4.94
N PRO A 212 9.76 4.90 -5.31
CA PRO A 212 9.77 3.47 -4.99
C PRO A 212 10.75 2.74 -5.90
N VAL A 213 11.45 1.75 -5.36
CA VAL A 213 12.44 0.96 -6.12
C VAL A 213 12.17 -0.53 -6.00
N PRO A 214 12.35 -1.31 -7.09
CA PRO A 214 11.95 -2.72 -7.19
C PRO A 214 12.96 -3.67 -6.50
N VAL A 215 13.19 -3.48 -5.21
CA VAL A 215 14.17 -4.26 -4.43
C VAL A 215 13.61 -5.64 -4.10
N THR A 216 14.36 -6.67 -4.42
CA THR A 216 14.16 -8.04 -3.93
C THR A 216 15.44 -8.54 -3.25
N ILE A 217 15.40 -9.76 -2.67
CA ILE A 217 16.55 -10.22 -1.89
C ILE A 217 17.79 -10.49 -2.77
N ASP A 218 17.59 -10.94 -4.01
CA ASP A 218 18.65 -11.34 -4.94
C ASP A 218 18.43 -10.88 -6.39
N GLY A 219 17.48 -9.96 -6.61
CA GLY A 219 17.15 -9.44 -7.95
C GLY A 219 16.17 -10.30 -8.74
N ARG A 220 15.47 -11.23 -8.06
CA ARG A 220 14.38 -12.02 -8.67
C ARG A 220 13.19 -11.13 -9.04
N ASP A 221 12.28 -11.66 -9.86
CA ASP A 221 11.03 -10.96 -10.21
C ASP A 221 10.18 -10.71 -8.96
N ASN A 222 9.48 -9.58 -8.95
CA ASN A 222 8.59 -9.17 -7.86
C ASN A 222 7.14 -9.07 -8.35
N GLN A 223 6.20 -8.94 -7.42
CA GLN A 223 4.77 -8.83 -7.70
C GLN A 223 4.12 -7.66 -6.95
N TRP A 224 4.88 -6.61 -6.67
CA TRP A 224 4.46 -5.54 -5.75
C TRP A 224 3.22 -4.79 -6.19
N HIS A 225 3.10 -4.45 -7.47
CA HIS A 225 1.98 -3.62 -7.92
C HIS A 225 0.65 -4.37 -8.07
N ASN A 226 0.63 -5.68 -7.86
CA ASN A 226 -0.60 -6.46 -7.93
C ASN A 226 -1.46 -6.37 -6.67
N SER A 227 -0.93 -5.82 -5.59
CA SER A 227 -1.65 -5.74 -4.32
C SER A 227 -2.73 -4.64 -4.31
N GLY A 228 -2.56 -3.57 -5.09
CA GLY A 228 -3.44 -2.40 -5.04
C GLY A 228 -4.87 -2.60 -5.55
N GLY A 229 -5.10 -3.53 -6.47
CA GLY A 229 -6.42 -3.81 -7.06
C GLY A 229 -7.22 -4.93 -6.38
N ALA A 230 -6.70 -5.51 -5.30
CA ALA A 230 -7.32 -6.67 -4.67
C ALA A 230 -8.66 -6.34 -4.01
N PHE A 231 -9.64 -7.24 -4.18
CA PHE A 231 -10.95 -7.13 -3.55
C PHE A 231 -10.84 -7.21 -2.01
N ASN A 232 -11.26 -6.16 -1.32
CA ASN A 232 -11.22 -6.08 0.13
C ASN A 232 -12.59 -6.39 0.74
N GLU A 233 -12.73 -7.59 1.30
CA GLU A 233 -13.95 -8.04 1.96
C GLU A 233 -14.01 -7.68 3.47
N SER A 234 -12.90 -7.17 4.05
CA SER A 234 -12.80 -6.96 5.51
C SER A 234 -13.48 -5.68 6.00
N SER A 235 -13.84 -4.76 5.12
CA SER A 235 -14.42 -3.48 5.53
C SER A 235 -15.38 -2.90 4.49
N GLY A 236 -16.31 -2.06 4.94
CA GLY A 236 -17.27 -1.44 4.06
C GLY A 236 -18.27 -0.55 4.77
N LEU A 237 -19.17 0.03 3.99
CA LEU A 237 -20.31 0.78 4.47
C LEU A 237 -21.44 -0.18 4.84
N ALA A 238 -21.87 -0.16 6.09
CA ALA A 238 -23.02 -0.92 6.58
C ALA A 238 -24.15 0.00 7.03
N ILE A 239 -25.40 -0.45 6.85
CA ILE A 239 -26.58 0.25 7.34
C ILE A 239 -27.02 -0.44 8.62
N THR A 240 -26.99 0.29 9.73
CA THR A 240 -27.33 -0.23 11.05
C THR A 240 -28.85 -0.37 11.25
N THR A 241 -29.24 -1.18 12.22
CA THR A 241 -30.67 -1.36 12.59
C THR A 241 -31.32 -0.11 13.19
N SER A 242 -30.53 0.91 13.51
CA SER A 242 -31.04 2.22 13.97
C SER A 242 -31.35 3.18 12.83
N CYS A 243 -31.07 2.80 11.58
CA CYS A 243 -31.44 3.64 10.42
C CYS A 243 -32.95 3.63 10.24
N GLU A 244 -33.57 4.83 10.24
CA GLU A 244 -35.01 4.99 10.09
C GLU A 244 -35.45 5.02 8.60
N ASP A 245 -34.51 5.30 7.68
CA ASP A 245 -34.76 5.39 6.25
C ASP A 245 -33.68 4.60 5.48
N VAL A 246 -33.83 3.30 5.44
CA VAL A 246 -32.88 2.37 4.78
C VAL A 246 -32.88 2.60 3.26
N GLU A 247 -34.05 2.80 2.64
CA GLU A 247 -34.19 3.01 1.20
C GLU A 247 -33.54 4.33 0.78
N GLY A 248 -33.73 5.41 1.55
CA GLY A 248 -33.07 6.68 1.33
C GLY A 248 -31.55 6.61 1.49
N ALA A 249 -31.06 5.85 2.47
CA ALA A 249 -29.61 5.64 2.65
C ALA A 249 -29.00 4.86 1.46
N LEU A 250 -29.67 3.81 1.00
CA LEU A 250 -29.22 3.02 -0.17
C LEU A 250 -29.31 3.85 -1.46
N GLN A 251 -30.36 4.64 -1.64
CA GLN A 251 -30.47 5.54 -2.78
C GLN A 251 -29.32 6.56 -2.82
N PHE A 252 -28.99 7.14 -1.66
CA PHE A 252 -27.85 8.06 -1.56
C PHE A 252 -26.54 7.39 -2.00
N VAL A 253 -26.26 6.18 -1.52
CA VAL A 253 -25.05 5.44 -1.92
C VAL A 253 -25.09 5.10 -3.41
N ASN A 254 -26.23 4.66 -3.92
CA ASN A 254 -26.42 4.36 -5.34
C ASN A 254 -26.17 5.58 -6.23
N ASP A 255 -26.64 6.76 -5.81
CA ASP A 255 -26.43 8.01 -6.53
C ASP A 255 -24.96 8.46 -6.51
N LEU A 256 -24.24 8.22 -5.41
CA LEU A 256 -22.79 8.51 -5.33
C LEU A 256 -21.96 7.71 -6.36
N LEU A 257 -22.51 6.62 -6.87
CA LEU A 257 -21.91 5.71 -7.85
C LEU A 257 -22.41 5.97 -9.29
N ASP A 258 -23.33 6.92 -9.49
CA ASP A 258 -23.62 7.46 -10.81
C ASP A 258 -22.35 8.10 -11.39
N GLN A 259 -22.06 7.87 -12.69
CA GLN A 259 -20.80 8.33 -13.29
C GLN A 259 -20.63 9.85 -13.22
N ASP A 260 -21.69 10.61 -13.48
CA ASP A 260 -21.61 12.08 -13.45
C ASP A 260 -21.41 12.59 -12.02
N ILE A 261 -22.06 11.96 -11.04
CA ILE A 261 -21.87 12.28 -9.61
C ILE A 261 -20.49 11.85 -9.15
N HIS A 262 -20.00 10.69 -9.61
CA HIS A 262 -18.65 10.21 -9.30
C HIS A 262 -17.58 11.18 -9.84
N ASN A 263 -17.76 11.67 -11.08
CA ASN A 263 -16.87 12.68 -11.65
C ASN A 263 -16.88 13.97 -10.81
N LEU A 264 -18.05 14.45 -10.38
CA LEU A 264 -18.13 15.60 -9.47
C LEU A 264 -17.40 15.38 -8.15
N ARG A 265 -17.41 14.14 -7.63
CA ARG A 265 -16.74 13.82 -6.36
C ARG A 265 -15.21 13.90 -6.48
N PHE A 266 -14.63 13.46 -7.58
CA PHE A 266 -13.18 13.28 -7.74
C PHE A 266 -12.54 14.29 -8.69
N TRP A 267 -13.14 14.56 -9.83
CA TRP A 267 -12.66 15.54 -10.78
C TRP A 267 -13.13 16.97 -10.46
N GLY A 268 -14.35 17.12 -9.98
CA GLY A 268 -14.99 18.40 -9.72
C GLY A 268 -15.83 18.88 -10.89
N VAL A 269 -15.87 20.18 -11.15
CA VAL A 269 -16.67 20.84 -12.19
C VAL A 269 -15.81 21.20 -13.39
N GLU A 270 -16.18 20.72 -14.58
CA GLU A 270 -15.52 21.06 -15.85
C GLU A 270 -15.44 22.59 -16.05
N GLY A 271 -14.29 23.07 -16.51
CA GLY A 271 -14.00 24.51 -16.70
C GLY A 271 -13.75 25.27 -15.39
N THR A 272 -13.70 24.59 -14.24
CA THR A 272 -13.45 25.19 -12.92
C THR A 272 -12.38 24.41 -12.14
N ASP A 273 -12.51 23.09 -12.12
CA ASP A 273 -11.66 22.16 -11.36
C ASP A 273 -10.82 21.28 -12.28
N TYR A 274 -11.27 21.10 -13.52
CA TYR A 274 -10.55 20.38 -14.57
C TYR A 274 -11.02 20.85 -15.95
N GLU A 275 -10.25 20.59 -16.96
CA GLU A 275 -10.52 20.86 -18.38
C GLU A 275 -10.61 19.55 -19.18
N VAL A 276 -11.14 19.64 -20.41
CA VAL A 276 -11.24 18.53 -21.35
C VAL A 276 -10.53 18.91 -22.63
N ASP A 277 -9.61 18.09 -23.11
CA ASP A 277 -8.88 18.33 -24.34
C ASP A 277 -9.69 17.96 -25.61
N GLU A 278 -9.09 18.13 -26.79
CA GLU A 278 -9.72 17.82 -28.09
C GLU A 278 -10.00 16.33 -28.30
N ASN A 279 -9.39 15.45 -27.52
CA ASN A 279 -9.59 13.99 -27.55
C ASN A 279 -10.61 13.52 -26.50
N GLY A 280 -11.09 14.42 -25.65
CA GLY A 280 -11.98 14.11 -24.54
C GLY A 280 -11.26 13.69 -23.26
N GLU A 281 -9.94 13.88 -23.18
CA GLU A 281 -9.15 13.54 -22.02
C GLU A 281 -9.25 14.64 -20.96
N PHE A 282 -9.48 14.24 -19.71
CA PHE A 282 -9.54 15.14 -18.56
C PHE A 282 -8.13 15.48 -18.09
N TYR A 283 -7.90 16.75 -17.84
CA TYR A 283 -6.65 17.24 -17.28
C TYR A 283 -6.88 18.46 -16.40
N ARG A 284 -5.90 18.81 -15.59
CA ARG A 284 -5.89 20.04 -14.81
C ARG A 284 -4.78 20.95 -15.28
N THR A 285 -5.04 22.23 -15.33
CA THR A 285 -4.01 23.24 -15.45
C THR A 285 -3.19 23.34 -14.15
N GLU A 286 -2.01 23.94 -14.18
CA GLU A 286 -1.19 24.17 -12.98
C GLU A 286 -1.96 25.00 -11.93
N GLU A 287 -2.79 25.97 -12.35
CA GLU A 287 -3.62 26.76 -11.45
C GLU A 287 -4.68 25.89 -10.75
N GLU A 288 -5.32 25.00 -11.46
CA GLU A 288 -6.33 24.07 -10.91
C GLU A 288 -5.68 23.04 -9.98
N ARG A 289 -4.51 22.47 -10.31
CA ARG A 289 -3.74 21.61 -9.41
C ARG A 289 -3.36 22.33 -8.13
N THR A 290 -2.91 23.59 -8.24
CA THR A 290 -2.59 24.42 -7.08
C THR A 290 -3.82 24.67 -6.19
N LYS A 291 -4.99 24.95 -6.78
CA LYS A 291 -6.24 25.07 -6.03
C LYS A 291 -6.62 23.77 -5.35
N GLN A 292 -6.49 22.62 -6.03
CA GLN A 292 -6.82 21.29 -5.48
C GLN A 292 -5.84 20.83 -4.40
N SER A 293 -4.64 21.41 -4.29
CA SER A 293 -3.72 21.17 -3.18
C SER A 293 -4.14 21.91 -1.89
N ASP A 294 -5.00 22.95 -1.99
CA ASP A 294 -5.59 23.60 -0.81
C ASP A 294 -6.73 22.76 -0.24
N THR A 295 -6.57 22.29 1.00
CA THR A 295 -7.54 21.40 1.67
C THR A 295 -8.94 22.04 1.80
N ALA A 296 -9.03 23.35 2.04
CA ALA A 296 -10.32 24.03 2.18
C ALA A 296 -11.03 24.18 0.83
N TYR A 297 -10.28 24.48 -0.23
CA TYR A 297 -10.80 24.51 -1.59
C TYR A 297 -11.32 23.12 -1.99
N LYS A 298 -10.47 22.09 -1.84
CA LYS A 298 -10.80 20.70 -2.16
C LYS A 298 -12.07 20.24 -1.45
N ALA A 299 -12.19 20.52 -0.15
CA ALA A 299 -13.37 20.15 0.63
C ALA A 299 -14.68 20.85 0.20
N SER A 300 -14.59 21.98 -0.51
CA SER A 300 -15.75 22.74 -0.99
C SER A 300 -16.13 22.47 -2.45
N HIS A 301 -15.26 21.82 -3.24
CA HIS A 301 -15.43 21.60 -4.68
C HIS A 301 -15.48 20.13 -5.08
N THR A 302 -14.85 19.25 -4.29
CA THR A 302 -14.87 17.81 -4.50
C THR A 302 -15.25 17.08 -3.22
N CYS A 303 -15.57 15.81 -3.30
CA CYS A 303 -15.85 14.95 -2.13
C CYS A 303 -15.00 13.67 -2.18
N PRO A 304 -13.71 13.77 -1.92
CA PRO A 304 -12.80 12.62 -1.99
C PRO A 304 -12.88 11.71 -0.75
N TYR A 305 -13.98 11.73 -0.01
CA TYR A 305 -14.16 10.94 1.20
C TYR A 305 -14.08 9.44 0.89
N SER A 306 -13.00 8.83 1.28
CA SER A 306 -12.62 7.46 0.90
C SER A 306 -13.50 6.36 1.50
N TYR A 307 -14.25 6.66 2.56
CA TYR A 307 -15.14 5.68 3.21
C TYR A 307 -16.52 5.52 2.54
N PHE A 308 -16.84 6.32 1.53
CA PHE A 308 -17.97 6.02 0.65
C PHE A 308 -17.51 5.12 -0.51
N PRO A 309 -18.34 4.17 -0.96
CA PRO A 309 -18.07 3.37 -2.14
C PRO A 309 -17.70 4.25 -3.34
N GLN A 310 -16.69 3.81 -4.10
CA GLN A 310 -16.10 4.59 -5.18
C GLN A 310 -15.44 3.68 -6.20
N TYR A 311 -15.36 4.11 -7.44
CA TYR A 311 -14.65 3.41 -8.49
C TYR A 311 -13.20 3.84 -8.61
N THR A 312 -12.34 2.89 -8.94
CA THR A 312 -11.06 3.07 -9.63
C THR A 312 -11.20 2.60 -11.08
N GLY A 313 -10.11 2.56 -11.84
CA GLY A 313 -10.13 2.14 -13.23
C GLY A 313 -10.69 3.19 -14.19
N THR A 314 -11.20 2.75 -15.33
CA THR A 314 -11.64 3.61 -16.44
C THR A 314 -13.13 3.95 -16.33
N SER A 315 -13.47 5.21 -16.59
CA SER A 315 -14.86 5.67 -16.62
C SER A 315 -15.64 5.09 -17.81
N ASP A 316 -16.97 5.32 -17.86
CA ASP A 316 -17.83 4.81 -18.91
C ASP A 316 -17.56 5.41 -20.30
N ASP A 317 -16.79 6.50 -20.39
CA ASP A 317 -16.36 7.09 -21.66
C ASP A 317 -15.24 6.28 -22.35
N GLY A 318 -14.59 5.36 -21.63
CA GLY A 318 -13.51 4.53 -22.13
C GLY A 318 -12.18 5.27 -22.33
N ILE A 319 -12.08 6.51 -21.90
CA ILE A 319 -10.92 7.41 -22.06
C ILE A 319 -10.33 7.74 -20.69
N ASN A 320 -11.14 8.28 -19.80
CA ASN A 320 -10.70 8.87 -18.57
C ASN A 320 -10.63 7.89 -17.41
N ALA A 321 -9.69 8.10 -16.50
CA ALA A 321 -9.72 7.43 -15.22
C ALA A 321 -10.87 7.94 -14.36
N ASN A 322 -11.47 7.08 -13.55
CA ASN A 322 -12.52 7.46 -12.61
C ASN A 322 -12.03 8.46 -11.55
N LYS A 323 -10.72 8.52 -11.32
CA LYS A 323 -10.09 9.48 -10.41
C LYS A 323 -8.83 10.09 -11.05
N PRO A 324 -8.49 11.36 -10.69
CA PRO A 324 -7.31 12.04 -11.25
C PRO A 324 -5.99 11.29 -11.03
N ASP A 325 -5.82 10.65 -9.88
CA ASP A 325 -4.63 9.87 -9.51
C ASP A 325 -4.45 8.57 -10.31
N GLY A 326 -5.49 8.12 -11.01
CA GLY A 326 -5.42 7.02 -11.96
C GLY A 326 -5.20 7.45 -13.42
N GLN A 327 -5.23 8.74 -13.73
CA GLN A 327 -4.96 9.28 -15.07
C GLN A 327 -3.47 9.53 -15.25
N ALA A 328 -2.78 8.74 -16.08
CA ALA A 328 -1.32 8.77 -16.16
C ALA A 328 -0.76 10.15 -16.54
N SER A 329 -1.39 10.85 -17.50
CA SER A 329 -1.02 12.21 -17.90
C SER A 329 -1.17 13.21 -16.75
N GLU A 330 -2.31 13.20 -16.06
CA GLU A 330 -2.56 14.09 -14.92
C GLU A 330 -1.67 13.76 -13.72
N PHE A 331 -1.44 12.46 -13.46
CA PHE A 331 -0.52 11.99 -12.45
C PHE A 331 0.89 12.52 -12.71
N PHE A 332 1.43 12.30 -13.93
CA PHE A 332 2.77 12.75 -14.30
C PHE A 332 2.90 14.28 -14.24
N ASP A 333 1.93 15.00 -14.77
CA ASP A 333 1.91 16.46 -14.73
C ASP A 333 1.85 17.03 -13.31
N GLY A 334 1.22 16.32 -12.38
CA GLY A 334 1.13 16.68 -10.97
C GLY A 334 2.41 16.42 -10.16
N LEU A 335 3.35 15.61 -10.66
CA LEU A 335 4.59 15.30 -9.98
C LEU A 335 5.49 16.53 -9.79
N ASN A 336 6.29 16.51 -8.75
CA ASN A 336 7.35 17.49 -8.54
C ASN A 336 8.49 17.33 -9.56
N GLN A 337 9.27 18.37 -9.76
CA GLN A 337 10.29 18.39 -10.83
C GLN A 337 11.37 17.32 -10.64
N ASP A 338 11.79 17.04 -9.42
CA ASP A 338 12.80 16.02 -9.09
C ASP A 338 12.31 14.61 -9.41
N VAL A 339 11.01 14.32 -9.16
CA VAL A 339 10.38 13.05 -9.53
C VAL A 339 10.28 12.92 -11.04
N LYS A 340 9.85 13.98 -11.75
CA LYS A 340 9.80 14.01 -13.22
C LYS A 340 11.16 13.72 -13.86
N GLU A 341 12.21 14.41 -13.40
CA GLU A 341 13.58 14.19 -13.88
C GLU A 341 14.04 12.74 -13.64
N THR A 342 13.67 12.17 -12.49
CA THR A 342 13.97 10.78 -12.15
C THR A 342 13.24 9.82 -13.09
N PHE A 343 11.94 10.02 -13.29
CA PHE A 343 11.13 9.19 -14.16
C PHE A 343 11.59 9.26 -15.63
N GLU A 344 11.89 10.46 -16.12
CA GLU A 344 12.48 10.64 -17.45
C GLU A 344 13.80 9.86 -17.62
N ALA A 345 14.65 9.84 -16.57
CA ALA A 345 15.91 9.12 -16.60
C ALA A 345 15.74 7.60 -16.66
N TYR A 346 14.70 7.06 -15.99
CA TYR A 346 14.35 5.63 -16.04
C TYR A 346 13.44 5.27 -17.22
N GLY A 347 12.84 6.25 -17.90
CA GLY A 347 11.93 6.04 -19.03
C GLY A 347 10.56 5.52 -18.61
N VAL A 348 10.05 5.98 -17.47
CA VAL A 348 8.75 5.64 -16.88
C VAL A 348 7.93 6.90 -16.60
N GLU A 349 6.62 6.76 -16.39
CA GLU A 349 5.71 7.87 -16.12
C GLU A 349 4.95 7.70 -14.78
N THR A 350 5.01 6.50 -14.18
CA THR A 350 4.27 6.18 -12.95
C THR A 350 5.12 5.43 -11.93
N TYR A 351 4.71 5.42 -10.67
CA TYR A 351 5.34 4.59 -9.63
C TYR A 351 5.19 3.10 -9.91
N VAL A 352 4.05 2.70 -10.50
CA VAL A 352 3.81 1.29 -10.88
C VAL A 352 4.79 0.84 -11.96
N GLU A 353 5.04 1.69 -12.98
CA GLU A 353 6.05 1.41 -14.01
C GLU A 353 7.47 1.37 -13.44
N MET A 354 7.77 2.21 -12.43
CA MET A 354 9.06 2.21 -11.74
C MET A 354 9.33 0.87 -11.03
N LEU A 355 8.28 0.24 -10.49
CA LEU A 355 8.36 -1.06 -9.82
C LEU A 355 8.33 -2.25 -10.80
N GLY A 356 7.89 -2.04 -12.03
CA GLY A 356 7.77 -3.07 -13.07
C GLY A 356 6.36 -3.69 -13.16
N THR A 357 6.19 -4.61 -14.13
CA THR A 357 4.91 -5.26 -14.39
C THR A 357 4.86 -6.64 -13.76
N ASN A 358 3.71 -7.01 -13.21
CA ASN A 358 3.48 -8.28 -12.53
C ASN A 358 2.17 -8.93 -12.96
N GLU A 359 2.03 -10.21 -12.62
CA GLU A 359 0.78 -10.94 -12.80
C GLU A 359 -0.10 -10.81 -11.55
N ALA A 360 -1.43 -10.85 -11.73
CA ALA A 360 -2.36 -10.86 -10.60
C ALA A 360 -2.15 -12.12 -9.75
N PRO A 361 -2.19 -12.00 -8.40
CA PRO A 361 -1.89 -13.14 -7.53
C PRO A 361 -2.86 -14.32 -7.68
N GLY A 362 -4.11 -14.05 -8.03
CA GLY A 362 -5.15 -15.05 -8.19
C GLY A 362 -6.38 -14.79 -7.32
N ASP A 363 -7.40 -15.64 -7.48
CA ASP A 363 -8.72 -15.47 -6.84
C ASP A 363 -8.67 -15.62 -5.29
N TRP A 364 -7.60 -16.16 -4.74
CA TRP A 364 -7.40 -16.31 -3.30
C TRP A 364 -6.98 -15.00 -2.60
N TYR A 365 -6.35 -14.11 -3.34
CA TYR A 365 -5.79 -12.87 -2.78
C TYR A 365 -6.87 -11.81 -2.50
N PRO A 366 -6.77 -11.01 -1.43
CA PRO A 366 -5.73 -11.02 -0.40
C PRO A 366 -6.11 -11.88 0.83
N MET A 367 -5.13 -12.57 1.42
CA MET A 367 -5.36 -13.36 2.63
C MET A 367 -5.45 -12.49 3.90
N TRP A 368 -4.84 -11.29 3.91
CA TRP A 368 -4.94 -10.36 5.03
C TRP A 368 -6.39 -9.95 5.35
N SER A 369 -7.29 -9.96 4.38
CA SER A 369 -8.71 -9.67 4.62
C SER A 369 -9.37 -10.70 5.55
N PHE A 370 -8.88 -11.94 5.53
CA PHE A 370 -9.31 -12.98 6.45
C PHE A 370 -8.58 -12.89 7.80
N SER A 371 -7.24 -12.77 7.80
CA SER A 371 -6.46 -12.77 9.04
C SER A 371 -6.74 -11.55 9.93
N ASN A 372 -7.11 -10.41 9.35
CA ASN A 372 -7.53 -9.23 10.12
C ASN A 372 -8.78 -9.47 10.98
N ASN A 373 -9.56 -10.48 10.65
CA ASN A 373 -10.76 -10.89 11.40
C ASN A 373 -10.49 -12.05 12.37
N PHE A 374 -9.25 -12.52 12.49
CA PHE A 374 -8.91 -13.56 13.46
C PHE A 374 -9.22 -13.13 14.89
N THR A 375 -9.96 -13.99 15.58
CA THR A 375 -10.28 -13.83 16.99
C THR A 375 -9.60 -14.93 17.82
N THR A 376 -9.62 -14.81 19.12
CA THR A 376 -9.08 -15.86 20.02
C THR A 376 -10.01 -17.07 20.21
N ASP A 377 -11.04 -17.20 19.38
CA ASP A 377 -12.01 -18.29 19.43
C ASP A 377 -11.51 -19.57 18.75
N THR A 378 -10.48 -19.43 17.90
CA THR A 378 -9.85 -20.54 17.16
C THR A 378 -8.39 -20.71 17.55
N PRO A 379 -7.80 -21.91 17.39
CA PRO A 379 -6.37 -22.13 17.62
C PRO A 379 -5.48 -21.21 16.74
N GLY A 380 -5.83 -21.04 15.48
CA GLY A 380 -5.10 -20.17 14.56
C GLY A 380 -5.17 -18.71 14.97
N GLY A 381 -6.34 -18.22 15.38
CA GLY A 381 -6.48 -16.86 15.90
C GLY A 381 -5.71 -16.62 17.20
N VAL A 382 -5.65 -17.63 18.11
CA VAL A 382 -4.79 -17.55 19.29
C VAL A 382 -3.32 -17.49 18.92
N ALA A 383 -2.87 -18.32 17.95
CA ALA A 383 -1.49 -18.33 17.45
C ALA A 383 -1.15 -16.98 16.81
N TRP A 384 -2.00 -16.47 15.92
CA TRP A 384 -1.84 -15.20 15.23
C TRP A 384 -1.57 -14.03 16.18
N ASN A 385 -2.43 -13.87 17.21
CA ASN A 385 -2.28 -12.79 18.19
C ASN A 385 -0.98 -12.91 19.00
N LYS A 386 -0.61 -14.14 19.43
CA LYS A 386 0.65 -14.35 20.14
C LYS A 386 1.88 -14.09 19.29
N ILE A 387 1.82 -14.45 17.99
CA ILE A 387 2.90 -14.21 17.04
C ILE A 387 3.09 -12.71 16.83
N ALA A 388 2.02 -11.92 16.71
CA ALA A 388 2.11 -10.48 16.63
C ALA A 388 2.84 -9.90 17.85
N ASP A 389 2.47 -10.31 19.08
CA ASP A 389 3.14 -9.89 20.30
C ASP A 389 4.65 -10.24 20.29
N VAL A 390 4.99 -11.47 19.87
CA VAL A 390 6.38 -11.93 19.80
C VAL A 390 7.17 -11.14 18.75
N LYS A 391 6.61 -10.88 17.57
CA LYS A 391 7.25 -10.09 16.53
C LYS A 391 7.53 -8.66 17.00
N HIS A 392 6.54 -8.00 17.57
CA HIS A 392 6.66 -6.63 18.06
C HIS A 392 7.70 -6.50 19.20
N GLU A 393 7.80 -7.51 20.07
CA GLU A 393 8.81 -7.51 21.14
C GLU A 393 10.22 -7.87 20.66
N GLN A 394 10.34 -8.89 19.79
CA GLN A 394 11.62 -9.52 19.52
C GLN A 394 12.32 -9.00 18.26
N LEU A 395 11.59 -8.66 17.17
CA LEU A 395 12.22 -8.23 15.92
C LEU A 395 13.03 -6.94 16.07
N PRO A 396 12.57 -5.90 16.79
CA PRO A 396 13.43 -4.75 17.11
C PRO A 396 14.73 -5.14 17.83
N GLN A 397 14.65 -6.10 18.75
CA GLN A 397 15.82 -6.58 19.49
C GLN A 397 16.78 -7.36 18.58
N VAL A 398 16.27 -8.14 17.63
CA VAL A 398 17.08 -8.83 16.61
C VAL A 398 17.87 -7.81 15.78
N VAL A 399 17.21 -6.74 15.31
CA VAL A 399 17.89 -5.69 14.54
C VAL A 399 18.96 -4.97 15.35
N MET A 400 18.70 -4.68 16.62
CA MET A 400 19.64 -3.97 17.48
C MET A 400 20.74 -4.86 18.09
N ALA A 401 20.64 -6.17 17.97
CA ALA A 401 21.53 -7.13 18.64
C ALA A 401 22.99 -7.00 18.19
N LYS A 402 23.91 -7.23 19.13
CA LYS A 402 25.34 -7.36 18.82
C LYS A 402 25.69 -8.75 18.24
N ASP A 403 24.91 -9.74 18.60
CA ASP A 403 25.01 -11.12 18.11
C ASP A 403 23.66 -11.46 17.48
N PHE A 404 23.61 -11.35 16.17
CA PHE A 404 22.40 -11.60 15.39
C PHE A 404 21.91 -13.03 15.57
N ASP A 405 22.81 -14.02 15.46
CA ASP A 405 22.43 -15.43 15.47
C ASP A 405 21.78 -15.82 16.82
N ALA A 406 22.38 -15.38 17.93
CA ALA A 406 21.81 -15.64 19.25
C ALA A 406 20.44 -14.94 19.46
N ALA A 407 20.26 -13.74 18.93
CA ALA A 407 19.00 -13.02 19.01
C ALA A 407 17.91 -13.64 18.12
N TRP A 408 18.29 -14.07 16.90
CA TRP A 408 17.41 -14.76 15.98
C TRP A 408 16.94 -16.12 16.54
N ASP A 409 17.86 -16.91 17.12
CA ASP A 409 17.52 -18.18 17.79
C ASP A 409 16.49 -17.93 18.93
N THR A 410 16.67 -16.85 19.71
CA THR A 410 15.73 -16.50 20.78
C THR A 410 14.36 -16.12 20.20
N TYR A 411 14.32 -15.33 19.13
CA TYR A 411 13.07 -15.02 18.41
C TYR A 411 12.39 -16.29 17.89
N MET A 412 13.13 -17.18 17.25
CA MET A 412 12.60 -18.44 16.70
C MET A 412 12.03 -19.37 17.78
N ASP A 413 12.70 -19.45 18.93
CA ASP A 413 12.18 -20.23 20.08
C ASP A 413 10.84 -19.64 20.57
N ALA A 414 10.73 -18.32 20.69
CA ALA A 414 9.50 -17.66 21.09
C ALA A 414 8.39 -17.79 20.04
N TYR A 415 8.74 -17.60 18.75
CA TYR A 415 7.84 -17.76 17.61
C TYR A 415 7.24 -19.17 17.56
N ASN A 416 8.07 -20.19 17.60
CA ASN A 416 7.63 -21.59 17.57
C ASN A 416 6.77 -21.99 18.78
N ALA A 417 6.98 -21.36 19.94
CA ALA A 417 6.14 -21.55 21.11
C ALA A 417 4.71 -20.99 20.96
N CYS A 418 4.45 -20.18 19.93
CA CYS A 418 3.14 -19.66 19.59
C CYS A 418 2.27 -20.63 18.77
N HIS A 419 2.82 -21.76 18.32
CA HIS A 419 2.14 -22.74 17.47
C HIS A 419 1.74 -22.18 16.09
N PRO A 420 2.70 -21.67 15.27
CA PRO A 420 2.42 -21.08 13.96
C PRO A 420 1.70 -22.04 13.00
N GLU A 421 1.85 -23.35 13.16
CA GLU A 421 1.14 -24.36 12.38
C GLU A 421 -0.37 -24.25 12.45
N ASP A 422 -0.91 -23.74 13.57
CA ASP A 422 -2.35 -23.59 13.76
C ASP A 422 -2.91 -22.46 12.85
N PHE A 423 -2.24 -21.30 12.80
CA PHE A 423 -2.71 -20.22 11.93
C PHE A 423 -2.46 -20.52 10.43
N ILE A 424 -1.35 -21.16 10.08
CA ILE A 424 -1.07 -21.60 8.69
C ILE A 424 -2.15 -22.60 8.23
N SER A 425 -2.58 -23.51 9.09
CA SER A 425 -3.65 -24.47 8.77
C SER A 425 -5.00 -23.79 8.54
N GLU A 426 -5.33 -22.76 9.30
CA GLU A 426 -6.56 -21.98 9.09
C GLU A 426 -6.49 -21.14 7.82
N LEU A 427 -5.36 -20.51 7.52
CA LEU A 427 -5.15 -19.80 6.26
C LEU A 427 -5.23 -20.75 5.05
N GLN A 428 -4.67 -21.97 5.14
CA GLN A 428 -4.81 -22.96 4.07
C GLN A 428 -6.27 -23.35 3.83
N THR A 429 -7.03 -23.52 4.91
CA THR A 429 -8.47 -23.84 4.82
C THR A 429 -9.24 -22.71 4.13
N GLU A 430 -8.93 -21.47 4.46
CA GLU A 430 -9.54 -20.30 3.81
C GLU A 430 -9.15 -20.21 2.32
N LEU A 431 -7.87 -20.39 2.00
CA LEU A 431 -7.39 -20.42 0.61
C LEU A 431 -8.15 -21.46 -0.21
N ASP A 432 -8.26 -22.69 0.31
CA ASP A 432 -8.99 -23.77 -0.36
C ASP A 432 -10.47 -23.40 -0.58
N THR A 433 -11.10 -22.77 0.43
CA THR A 433 -12.48 -22.29 0.36
C THR A 433 -12.65 -21.24 -0.74
N ARG A 434 -11.77 -20.24 -0.82
CA ARG A 434 -11.80 -19.20 -1.86
C ARG A 434 -11.63 -19.79 -3.26
N MET A 435 -10.69 -20.73 -3.42
CA MET A 435 -10.47 -21.39 -4.71
C MET A 435 -11.66 -22.26 -5.11
N GLU A 436 -12.32 -22.96 -4.17
CA GLU A 436 -13.55 -23.71 -4.43
C GLU A 436 -14.73 -22.79 -4.81
N GLN A 437 -14.84 -21.63 -4.16
CA GLN A 437 -15.84 -20.62 -4.50
C GLN A 437 -15.60 -20.09 -5.91
N ALA A 438 -14.36 -19.63 -6.21
CA ALA A 438 -14.01 -19.13 -7.52
C ALA A 438 -14.30 -20.13 -8.65
N ALA A 439 -14.07 -21.43 -8.41
CA ALA A 439 -14.36 -22.48 -9.39
C ALA A 439 -15.84 -22.62 -9.75
N LYS A 440 -16.76 -22.17 -8.90
CA LYS A 440 -18.22 -22.22 -9.18
C LYS A 440 -18.68 -21.11 -10.14
N PHE A 441 -17.89 -20.06 -10.29
CA PHE A 441 -18.20 -18.88 -11.12
C PHE A 441 -17.40 -18.83 -12.44
N LYS A 442 -16.50 -19.80 -12.65
CA LYS A 442 -15.78 -20.02 -13.93
C LYS A 442 -16.54 -20.97 -14.85
#